data_7988a9dabe7da7886516c85562f2b62e
#
_entry.id   7988a9dabe7da7886516c85562f2b62e
#
_cell.length_a   1.000
_cell.length_b   1.000
_cell.length_c   1.000
_cell.angle_alpha   90.00
_cell.angle_beta   90.00
_cell.angle_gamma   90.00
#
_symmetry.space_group_name_H-M   'P 1'
#
loop_
_entity.id
_entity.type
_entity.pdbx_description
1 polymer ?
#
loop_
_entity_poly.entity_id
_entity_poly.type
_entity_poly.pdbx_seq_one_letter_code
_entity_poly.pdbx_strand_id
1 'polypeptide(L)'
;DIFVRDLRSGALTQLTRTETQESRPQWSRDGALVWRAGNDWYRWTAALGVVQASNLQAADDPAKAPPADDLRDRQLRLIETLKTDRDRREAARAQELAWRRADPTRAPLPAYLGKNVEIADSALSPDGRWLLVVTTAKGADAGQGGKMPKYVTESGYEEFEEVRTRVGRNTPQPHTLWLDCGNCHEHLFKTKAGASNVN
;
A
#
# COMPACT_ATOMS: atom_id res chain seq x y z
N ASP A 1 -6.69 -3.99 -17.69
CA ASP A 1 -5.90 -2.95 -18.40
C ASP A 1 -6.61 -1.61 -18.38
N ILE A 2 -5.84 -0.51 -18.39
CA ILE A 2 -6.35 0.87 -18.47
C ILE A 2 -6.29 1.37 -19.92
N PHE A 3 -7.40 1.90 -20.37
CA PHE A 3 -7.55 2.50 -21.70
C PHE A 3 -8.00 3.96 -21.56
N VAL A 4 -7.47 4.84 -22.41
CA VAL A 4 -7.88 6.24 -22.51
C VAL A 4 -8.42 6.50 -23.90
N ARG A 5 -9.62 7.07 -23.97
CA ARG A 5 -10.24 7.47 -25.22
C ARG A 5 -10.27 8.99 -25.34
N ASP A 6 -9.72 9.51 -26.41
CA ASP A 6 -9.88 10.92 -26.78
C ASP A 6 -11.29 11.11 -27.37
N LEU A 7 -12.10 11.93 -26.72
CA LEU A 7 -13.48 12.17 -27.15
C LEU A 7 -13.59 13.03 -28.41
N ARG A 8 -12.55 13.76 -28.82
CA ARG A 8 -12.54 14.58 -30.03
C ARG A 8 -12.14 13.76 -31.24
N SER A 9 -11.07 13.02 -31.15
CA SER A 9 -10.56 12.21 -32.28
C SER A 9 -11.15 10.79 -32.30
N GLY A 10 -11.75 10.33 -31.19
CA GLY A 10 -12.20 8.96 -31.02
C GLY A 10 -11.06 7.96 -30.79
N ALA A 11 -9.81 8.40 -30.81
CA ALA A 11 -8.65 7.54 -30.65
C ALA A 11 -8.65 6.84 -29.28
N LEU A 12 -8.36 5.54 -29.27
CA LEU A 12 -8.23 4.71 -28.08
C LEU A 12 -6.75 4.36 -27.87
N THR A 13 -6.25 4.68 -26.69
CA THR A 13 -4.87 4.36 -26.30
C THR A 13 -4.89 3.41 -25.11
N GLN A 14 -4.23 2.27 -25.20
CA GLN A 14 -4.00 1.36 -24.10
C GLN A 14 -2.77 1.84 -23.31
N LEU A 15 -2.93 2.10 -22.01
CA LEU A 15 -1.84 2.59 -21.15
C LEU A 15 -1.12 1.47 -20.43
N THR A 16 -1.84 0.41 -20.05
CA THR A 16 -1.26 -0.71 -19.32
C THR A 16 -1.45 -2.03 -20.07
N ARG A 17 -0.50 -2.95 -19.88
CA ARG A 17 -0.53 -4.31 -20.43
C ARG A 17 0.08 -5.25 -19.38
N THR A 18 -0.59 -5.36 -18.24
CA THR A 18 -0.09 -6.11 -17.09
C THR A 18 -1.06 -7.23 -16.74
N GLU A 19 -0.56 -8.28 -16.13
CA GLU A 19 -1.40 -9.35 -15.58
C GLU A 19 -2.09 -8.93 -14.27
N THR A 20 -1.60 -7.87 -13.63
CA THR A 20 -2.17 -7.35 -12.40
C THR A 20 -3.48 -6.64 -12.69
N GLN A 21 -4.51 -6.96 -11.93
CA GLN A 21 -5.81 -6.30 -12.05
C GLN A 21 -5.70 -4.83 -11.59
N GLU A 22 -5.97 -3.92 -12.52
CA GLU A 22 -6.09 -2.50 -12.23
C GLU A 22 -7.52 -2.17 -11.79
N SER A 23 -7.62 -1.25 -10.85
CA SER A 23 -8.89 -0.82 -10.27
C SER A 23 -8.89 0.67 -9.95
N ARG A 24 -10.08 1.23 -9.76
CA ARG A 24 -10.28 2.62 -9.33
C ARG A 24 -9.58 3.68 -10.21
N PRO A 25 -9.69 3.63 -11.55
CA PRO A 25 -9.14 4.69 -12.39
C PRO A 25 -9.85 6.01 -12.10
N GLN A 26 -9.10 7.06 -11.90
CA GLN A 26 -9.63 8.40 -11.64
C GLN A 26 -8.70 9.48 -12.18
N TRP A 27 -9.28 10.61 -12.59
CA TRP A 27 -8.53 11.79 -12.97
C TRP A 27 -8.17 12.60 -11.72
N SER A 28 -6.92 12.89 -11.59
CA SER A 28 -6.39 13.79 -10.57
C SER A 28 -6.61 15.24 -10.99
N ARG A 29 -6.54 16.15 -10.03
CA ARG A 29 -6.80 17.59 -10.25
C ARG A 29 -5.82 18.26 -11.21
N ASP A 30 -4.62 17.72 -11.33
CA ASP A 30 -3.56 18.17 -12.24
C ASP A 30 -3.63 17.53 -13.65
N GLY A 31 -4.71 16.79 -13.93
CA GLY A 31 -4.93 16.13 -15.22
C GLY A 31 -4.17 14.82 -15.41
N ALA A 32 -3.55 14.28 -14.38
CA ALA A 32 -2.98 12.94 -14.41
C ALA A 32 -4.06 11.87 -14.23
N LEU A 33 -3.92 10.74 -14.91
CA LEU A 33 -4.72 9.56 -14.63
C LEU A 33 -4.04 8.73 -13.56
N VAL A 34 -4.77 8.34 -12.50
CA VAL A 34 -4.26 7.49 -11.43
C VAL A 34 -5.15 6.27 -11.29
N TRP A 35 -4.55 5.15 -10.90
CA TRP A 35 -5.26 3.89 -10.65
C TRP A 35 -4.50 3.06 -9.63
N ARG A 36 -5.19 2.08 -9.05
CA ARG A 36 -4.61 1.09 -8.15
C ARG A 36 -4.33 -0.20 -8.91
N ALA A 37 -3.15 -0.78 -8.70
CA ALA A 37 -2.80 -2.12 -9.11
C ALA A 37 -2.16 -2.87 -7.92
N GLY A 38 -2.81 -3.94 -7.47
CA GLY A 38 -2.45 -4.59 -6.22
C GLY A 38 -2.64 -3.66 -5.02
N ASN A 39 -1.58 -3.47 -4.24
CA ASN A 39 -1.57 -2.55 -3.09
C ASN A 39 -1.11 -1.14 -3.46
N ASP A 40 -0.49 -0.97 -4.62
CA ASP A 40 0.14 0.27 -5.02
C ASP A 40 -0.71 1.11 -5.96
N TRP A 41 -0.44 2.41 -5.96
CA TRP A 41 -1.02 3.38 -6.87
C TRP A 41 -0.03 3.72 -7.96
N TYR A 42 -0.58 3.89 -9.17
CA TYR A 42 0.14 4.29 -10.37
C TYR A 42 -0.44 5.58 -10.92
N ARG A 43 0.38 6.32 -11.60
CA ARG A 43 0.03 7.60 -12.19
C ARG A 43 0.55 7.67 -13.61
N TRP A 44 -0.27 8.17 -14.50
CA TRP A 44 0.11 8.44 -15.88
C TRP A 44 -0.04 9.92 -16.20
N THR A 45 0.96 10.46 -16.89
CA THR A 45 0.91 11.77 -17.54
C THR A 45 1.52 11.65 -18.92
N ALA A 46 1.11 12.55 -19.85
CA ALA A 46 1.68 12.55 -21.19
C ALA A 46 3.20 12.82 -21.21
N ALA A 47 3.71 13.54 -20.21
CA ALA A 47 5.11 13.92 -20.14
C ALA A 47 6.02 12.80 -19.57
N LEU A 48 5.55 12.06 -18.58
CA LEU A 48 6.36 11.08 -17.84
C LEU A 48 5.98 9.62 -18.15
N GLY A 49 4.85 9.40 -18.85
CA GLY A 49 4.30 8.06 -19.02
C GLY A 49 3.71 7.51 -17.71
N VAL A 50 3.79 6.20 -17.53
CA VAL A 50 3.33 5.51 -16.33
C VAL A 50 4.44 5.49 -15.28
N VAL A 51 4.14 6.00 -14.09
CA VAL A 51 5.05 5.99 -12.93
C VAL A 51 4.32 5.43 -11.71
N GLN A 52 5.06 4.78 -10.82
CA GLN A 52 4.53 4.30 -9.56
C GLN A 52 4.39 5.47 -8.58
N ALA A 53 3.19 5.67 -8.02
CA ALA A 53 2.87 6.77 -7.10
C ALA A 53 2.95 6.37 -5.63
N SER A 54 2.86 5.06 -5.30
CA SER A 54 3.06 4.56 -3.94
C SER A 54 3.85 3.26 -3.93
N ASN A 55 4.42 2.92 -2.78
CA ASN A 55 5.13 1.66 -2.56
C ASN A 55 4.84 1.19 -1.13
N LEU A 56 3.73 0.46 -0.96
CA LEU A 56 3.23 0.02 0.34
C LEU A 56 3.75 -1.38 0.66
N GLN A 57 4.44 -1.52 1.79
CA GLN A 57 4.99 -2.79 2.24
C GLN A 57 4.39 -3.21 3.59
N ALA A 58 3.67 -4.32 3.60
CA ALA A 58 3.18 -4.96 4.83
C ALA A 58 4.33 -5.75 5.49
N ALA A 59 5.42 -5.07 5.81
CA ALA A 59 6.64 -5.60 6.38
C ALA A 59 7.26 -4.59 7.36
N ASP A 60 8.16 -5.07 8.21
CA ASP A 60 8.97 -4.18 9.04
C ASP A 60 10.08 -3.54 8.20
N ASP A 61 10.41 -2.28 8.48
CA ASP A 61 11.53 -1.59 7.81
C ASP A 61 12.85 -2.30 8.11
N PRO A 62 13.51 -2.89 7.12
CA PRO A 62 14.78 -3.61 7.32
C PRO A 62 15.92 -2.70 7.75
N ALA A 63 15.80 -1.39 7.53
CA ALA A 63 16.79 -0.39 7.94
C ALA A 63 16.47 0.24 9.29
N LYS A 64 15.36 -0.17 9.95
CA LYS A 64 15.01 0.33 11.27
C LYS A 64 16.07 -0.05 12.28
N ALA A 65 16.63 0.94 12.95
CA ALA A 65 17.58 0.68 14.05
C ALA A 65 16.89 -0.16 15.14
N PRO A 66 17.55 -1.19 15.67
CA PRO A 66 17.05 -1.90 16.82
C PRO A 66 16.87 -0.95 18.02
N PRO A 67 16.02 -1.30 18.99
CA PRO A 67 15.82 -0.45 20.17
C PRO A 67 17.15 -0.12 20.86
N ALA A 68 17.24 1.07 21.42
CA ALA A 68 18.44 1.51 22.16
C ALA A 68 18.71 0.54 23.32
N ASP A 69 19.93 0.03 23.37
CA ASP A 69 20.43 -0.86 24.43
C ASP A 69 21.84 -0.40 24.79
N ASP A 70 22.02 0.07 26.02
CA ASP A 70 23.31 0.59 26.52
C ASP A 70 24.45 -0.43 26.42
N LEU A 71 24.14 -1.71 26.64
CA LEU A 71 25.13 -2.79 26.53
C LEU A 71 25.57 -2.99 25.08
N ARG A 72 24.58 -3.00 24.18
CA ARG A 72 24.82 -3.10 22.74
C ARG A 72 25.60 -1.91 22.22
N ASP A 73 25.28 -0.70 22.65
CA ASP A 73 25.97 0.53 22.22
C ASP A 73 27.43 0.54 22.69
N ARG A 74 27.72 -0.01 23.87
CA ARG A 74 29.09 -0.21 24.35
C ARG A 74 29.82 -1.26 23.51
N GLN A 75 29.19 -2.38 23.19
CA GLN A 75 29.76 -3.42 22.32
C GLN A 75 29.99 -2.90 20.89
N LEU A 76 29.06 -2.12 20.31
CA LEU A 76 29.22 -1.50 18.99
C LEU A 76 30.39 -0.51 18.93
N ARG A 77 30.69 0.19 20.04
CA ARG A 77 31.86 1.08 20.11
C ARG A 77 33.19 0.30 20.10
N LEU A 78 33.18 -0.94 20.54
CA LEU A 78 34.36 -1.80 20.60
C LEU A 78 34.64 -2.52 19.26
N ILE A 79 33.66 -2.56 18.35
CA ILE A 79 33.78 -3.30 17.10
C ILE A 79 33.73 -2.29 15.93
N GLU A 80 34.88 -1.80 15.53
CA GLU A 80 35.04 -0.79 14.48
C GLU A 80 34.47 -1.23 13.11
N THR A 81 34.51 -2.53 12.81
CA THR A 81 33.90 -3.12 11.61
C THR A 81 32.37 -2.92 11.57
N LEU A 82 31.67 -3.13 12.67
CA LEU A 82 30.23 -2.95 12.74
C LEU A 82 29.81 -1.48 12.61
N LYS A 83 30.64 -0.57 13.13
CA LYS A 83 30.44 0.86 12.95
C LYS A 83 30.60 1.24 11.47
N THR A 84 31.67 0.79 10.84
CA THR A 84 31.95 1.06 9.42
C THR A 84 30.82 0.52 8.52
N ASP A 85 30.29 -0.67 8.81
CA ASP A 85 29.21 -1.28 8.05
C ASP A 85 27.87 -0.54 8.26
N ARG A 86 27.66 -0.01 9.46
CA ARG A 86 26.51 0.85 9.72
C ARG A 86 26.59 2.15 8.95
N ASP A 87 27.71 2.84 9.03
CA ASP A 87 27.95 4.12 8.38
C ASP A 87 27.84 3.96 6.84
N ARG A 88 28.33 2.85 6.29
CA ARG A 88 28.17 2.52 4.87
C ARG A 88 26.71 2.32 4.46
N ARG A 89 25.92 1.61 5.29
CA ARG A 89 24.47 1.42 5.02
C ARG A 89 23.70 2.73 5.10
N GLU A 90 24.03 3.58 6.07
CA GLU A 90 23.41 4.92 6.20
C GLU A 90 23.77 5.82 5.01
N ALA A 91 25.02 5.81 4.57
CA ALA A 91 25.47 6.55 3.38
C ALA A 91 24.79 6.04 2.10
N ALA A 92 24.68 4.73 1.91
CA ALA A 92 23.99 4.14 0.76
C ALA A 92 22.49 4.51 0.74
N ARG A 93 21.84 4.50 1.90
CA ARG A 93 20.45 4.93 2.04
C ARG A 93 20.26 6.42 1.72
N ALA A 94 21.17 7.28 2.21
CA ALA A 94 21.12 8.71 1.92
C ALA A 94 21.33 8.98 0.42
N GLN A 95 22.21 8.25 -0.23
CA GLN A 95 22.45 8.36 -1.67
C GLN A 95 21.24 7.89 -2.50
N GLU A 96 20.62 6.77 -2.12
CA GLU A 96 19.41 6.27 -2.77
C GLU A 96 18.25 7.28 -2.64
N LEU A 97 18.11 7.88 -1.47
CA LEU A 97 17.16 8.97 -1.24
C LEU A 97 17.41 10.17 -2.15
N ALA A 98 18.66 10.59 -2.28
CA ALA A 98 19.04 11.71 -3.15
C ALA A 98 18.71 11.42 -4.62
N TRP A 99 19.00 10.21 -5.11
CA TRP A 99 18.66 9.81 -6.47
C TRP A 99 17.15 9.77 -6.74
N ARG A 100 16.36 9.25 -5.80
CA ARG A 100 14.90 9.22 -5.94
C ARG A 100 14.29 10.62 -5.96
N ARG A 101 14.86 11.55 -5.20
CA ARG A 101 14.44 12.97 -5.24
C ARG A 101 14.78 13.66 -6.56
N ALA A 102 15.87 13.28 -7.17
CA ALA A 102 16.34 13.89 -8.43
C ALA A 102 15.55 13.38 -9.65
N ASP A 103 14.95 12.19 -9.57
CA ASP A 103 14.24 11.56 -10.68
C ASP A 103 12.77 11.30 -10.31
N PRO A 104 11.83 12.13 -10.82
CA PRO A 104 10.40 12.01 -10.51
C PRO A 104 9.74 10.76 -11.14
N THR A 105 10.44 10.03 -12.02
CA THR A 105 9.95 8.79 -12.62
C THR A 105 10.22 7.56 -11.77
N ARG A 106 11.10 7.67 -10.78
CA ARG A 106 11.40 6.57 -9.86
C ARG A 106 10.24 6.32 -8.89
N ALA A 107 10.04 5.05 -8.60
CA ALA A 107 9.09 4.65 -7.55
C ALA A 107 9.44 5.32 -6.21
N PRO A 108 8.45 5.76 -5.42
CA PRO A 108 8.68 6.32 -4.11
C PRO A 108 9.34 5.30 -3.18
N LEU A 109 9.87 5.80 -2.05
CA LEU A 109 10.42 4.91 -1.04
C LEU A 109 9.33 3.98 -0.49
N PRO A 110 9.71 2.75 -0.10
CA PRO A 110 8.77 1.86 0.56
C PRO A 110 8.25 2.45 1.87
N ALA A 111 6.93 2.49 2.02
CA ALA A 111 6.24 2.81 3.27
C ALA A 111 5.98 1.50 4.03
N TYR A 112 6.72 1.26 5.10
CA TYR A 112 6.63 0.04 5.89
C TYR A 112 5.54 0.15 6.96
N LEU A 113 4.54 -0.71 6.88
CA LEU A 113 3.36 -0.71 7.74
C LEU A 113 3.46 -1.71 8.91
N GLY A 114 4.52 -2.53 8.93
CA GLY A 114 4.73 -3.61 9.88
C GLY A 114 4.38 -4.99 9.33
N LYS A 115 5.01 -6.03 9.88
CA LYS A 115 4.88 -7.43 9.39
C LYS A 115 3.57 -8.13 9.76
N ASN A 116 2.89 -7.63 10.81
CA ASN A 116 1.67 -8.27 11.34
C ASN A 116 0.40 -7.54 10.88
N VAL A 117 0.47 -6.86 9.76
CA VAL A 117 -0.67 -6.12 9.20
C VAL A 117 -0.97 -6.58 7.78
N GLU A 118 -2.20 -6.39 7.40
CA GLU A 118 -2.74 -6.61 6.07
C GLU A 118 -3.36 -5.32 5.57
N ILE A 119 -3.08 -4.96 4.32
CA ILE A 119 -3.64 -3.76 3.71
C ILE A 119 -5.06 -4.08 3.26
N ALA A 120 -6.04 -3.57 4.00
CA ALA A 120 -7.45 -3.77 3.69
C ALA A 120 -7.90 -2.87 2.54
N ASP A 121 -7.52 -1.60 2.56
CA ASP A 121 -7.87 -0.64 1.52
C ASP A 121 -6.88 0.53 1.47
N SER A 122 -6.90 1.26 0.37
CA SER A 122 -6.18 2.52 0.22
C SER A 122 -6.89 3.47 -0.74
N ALA A 123 -6.72 4.76 -0.52
CA ALA A 123 -7.29 5.81 -1.36
C ALA A 123 -6.29 6.94 -1.55
N LEU A 124 -6.11 7.36 -2.80
CA LEU A 124 -5.29 8.51 -3.15
C LEU A 124 -6.15 9.78 -3.16
N SER A 125 -5.63 10.87 -2.60
CA SER A 125 -6.32 12.16 -2.63
C SER A 125 -6.45 12.70 -4.07
N PRO A 126 -7.48 13.53 -4.37
CA PRO A 126 -7.68 14.08 -5.71
C PRO A 126 -6.54 14.97 -6.23
N ASP A 127 -5.68 15.48 -5.35
CA ASP A 127 -4.49 16.23 -5.70
C ASP A 127 -3.23 15.36 -5.82
N GLY A 128 -3.36 14.05 -5.59
CA GLY A 128 -2.27 13.07 -5.67
C GLY A 128 -1.18 13.22 -4.59
N ARG A 129 -1.42 14.06 -3.56
CA ARG A 129 -0.40 14.38 -2.54
C ARG A 129 -0.49 13.51 -1.31
N TRP A 130 -1.65 12.95 -1.03
CA TRP A 130 -1.93 12.18 0.19
C TRP A 130 -2.43 10.79 -0.17
N LEU A 131 -1.91 9.80 0.52
CA LEU A 131 -2.36 8.42 0.45
C LEU A 131 -2.92 8.01 1.81
N LEU A 132 -4.21 7.68 1.86
CA LEU A 132 -4.85 7.07 3.02
C LEU A 132 -4.75 5.56 2.88
N VAL A 133 -4.24 4.89 3.90
CA VAL A 133 -4.13 3.42 3.94
C VAL A 133 -4.88 2.89 5.16
N VAL A 134 -5.69 1.88 4.95
CA VAL A 134 -6.41 1.16 6.00
C VAL A 134 -5.76 -0.20 6.18
N THR A 135 -5.35 -0.51 7.40
CA THR A 135 -4.77 -1.80 7.72
C THR A 135 -5.57 -2.53 8.81
N THR A 136 -5.55 -3.85 8.73
CA THR A 136 -6.07 -4.77 9.75
C THR A 136 -4.94 -5.63 10.30
N ALA A 137 -5.14 -6.25 11.44
CA ALA A 137 -4.21 -7.25 11.95
C ALA A 137 -4.21 -8.48 11.03
N LYS A 138 -3.05 -8.99 10.70
CA LYS A 138 -2.93 -10.21 9.89
C LYS A 138 -3.52 -11.40 10.64
N GLY A 139 -4.36 -12.17 9.95
CA GLY A 139 -5.06 -13.32 10.54
C GLY A 139 -6.13 -12.93 11.57
N ALA A 140 -6.62 -11.70 11.54
CA ALA A 140 -7.75 -11.27 12.34
C ALA A 140 -8.96 -12.15 12.05
N ASP A 141 -9.68 -12.56 13.12
CA ASP A 141 -10.88 -13.40 12.99
C ASP A 141 -11.96 -12.62 12.23
N ALA A 142 -12.23 -13.06 11.01
CA ALA A 142 -13.28 -12.50 10.19
C ALA A 142 -14.69 -12.94 10.62
N GLY A 143 -14.80 -13.74 11.70
CA GLY A 143 -16.03 -14.34 12.18
C GLY A 143 -16.45 -15.58 11.35
N GLN A 144 -17.60 -16.16 11.68
CA GLN A 144 -18.12 -17.30 10.94
C GLN A 144 -18.86 -16.87 9.68
N GLY A 145 -18.30 -17.21 8.51
CA GLY A 145 -18.96 -17.03 7.23
C GLY A 145 -20.27 -17.83 7.12
N GLY A 146 -21.25 -17.27 6.43
CA GLY A 146 -22.40 -18.03 5.96
C GLY A 146 -22.02 -18.83 4.71
N LYS A 147 -22.58 -20.04 4.57
CA LYS A 147 -22.48 -20.79 3.31
C LYS A 147 -23.86 -20.77 2.65
N MET A 148 -23.91 -20.38 1.40
CA MET A 148 -25.13 -20.39 0.61
C MET A 148 -25.02 -21.49 -0.45
N PRO A 149 -25.97 -22.44 -0.51
CA PRO A 149 -25.94 -23.45 -1.53
C PRO A 149 -26.30 -22.85 -2.89
N LYS A 150 -25.54 -23.23 -3.91
CA LYS A 150 -25.78 -22.91 -5.30
C LYS A 150 -26.21 -24.20 -6.01
N TYR A 151 -27.48 -24.26 -6.39
CA TYR A 151 -28.06 -25.45 -6.97
C TYR A 151 -27.92 -25.53 -8.50
N VAL A 152 -27.71 -24.38 -9.15
CA VAL A 152 -27.48 -24.32 -10.61
C VAL A 152 -26.01 -24.07 -10.84
N THR A 153 -25.27 -25.14 -11.08
CA THR A 153 -23.82 -25.14 -11.30
C THR A 153 -23.47 -25.82 -12.61
N GLU A 154 -22.33 -25.51 -13.19
CA GLU A 154 -21.85 -26.17 -14.39
C GLU A 154 -21.47 -27.64 -14.15
N SER A 155 -21.11 -27.98 -12.90
CA SER A 155 -20.82 -29.36 -12.50
C SER A 155 -22.04 -30.26 -12.38
N GLY A 156 -23.24 -29.64 -12.29
CA GLY A 156 -24.50 -30.36 -12.04
C GLY A 156 -24.68 -30.86 -10.60
N TYR A 157 -23.74 -30.50 -9.70
CA TYR A 157 -23.81 -30.83 -8.26
C TYR A 157 -24.00 -29.57 -7.44
N GLU A 158 -24.50 -29.74 -6.21
CA GLU A 158 -24.62 -28.64 -5.26
C GLU A 158 -23.23 -28.10 -4.88
N GLU A 159 -23.03 -26.80 -5.07
CA GLU A 159 -21.84 -26.09 -4.66
C GLU A 159 -22.18 -25.10 -3.55
N PHE A 160 -21.21 -24.77 -2.70
CA PHE A 160 -21.38 -23.79 -1.64
C PHE A 160 -20.54 -22.57 -1.91
N GLU A 161 -21.19 -21.41 -1.90
CA GLU A 161 -20.51 -20.11 -1.99
C GLU A 161 -20.40 -19.52 -0.58
N GLU A 162 -19.20 -19.02 -0.25
CA GLU A 162 -19.03 -18.27 1.00
C GLU A 162 -19.65 -16.88 0.86
N VAL A 163 -20.59 -16.60 1.74
CA VAL A 163 -21.29 -15.32 1.82
C VAL A 163 -20.91 -14.59 3.09
N ARG A 164 -21.45 -13.37 3.25
CA ARG A 164 -21.20 -12.50 4.40
C ARG A 164 -21.27 -13.26 5.72
N THR A 165 -20.49 -12.81 6.69
CA THR A 165 -20.50 -13.32 8.05
C THR A 165 -21.89 -13.27 8.65
N ARG A 166 -22.25 -14.30 9.41
CA ARG A 166 -23.55 -14.38 10.07
C ARG A 166 -23.74 -13.25 11.07
N VAL A 167 -24.92 -12.68 11.11
CA VAL A 167 -25.28 -11.61 12.06
C VAL A 167 -24.97 -12.04 13.49
N GLY A 168 -24.34 -11.17 14.27
CA GLY A 168 -23.94 -11.44 15.66
C GLY A 168 -22.73 -12.37 15.83
N ARG A 169 -22.10 -12.82 14.73
CA ARG A 169 -20.90 -13.67 14.73
C ARG A 169 -19.66 -12.96 14.21
N ASN A 170 -19.79 -11.68 13.92
CA ASN A 170 -18.69 -10.84 13.46
C ASN A 170 -18.13 -10.06 14.65
N THR A 171 -16.88 -10.33 15.00
CA THR A 171 -16.17 -9.51 15.98
C THR A 171 -15.73 -8.22 15.30
N PRO A 172 -16.02 -7.03 15.87
CA PRO A 172 -15.54 -5.77 15.31
C PRO A 172 -14.01 -5.81 15.18
N GLN A 173 -13.51 -5.73 13.95
CA GLN A 173 -12.08 -5.71 13.70
C GLN A 173 -11.58 -4.27 13.79
N PRO A 174 -10.58 -3.97 14.65
CA PRO A 174 -10.01 -2.65 14.71
C PRO A 174 -9.22 -2.37 13.43
N HIS A 175 -9.57 -1.30 12.75
CA HIS A 175 -8.79 -0.78 11.63
C HIS A 175 -7.79 0.25 12.12
N THR A 176 -6.61 0.26 11.53
CA THR A 176 -5.63 1.33 11.72
C THR A 176 -5.57 2.15 10.44
N LEU A 177 -5.71 3.46 10.58
CA LEU A 177 -5.58 4.40 9.48
C LEU A 177 -4.18 4.99 9.46
N TRP A 178 -3.59 5.04 8.28
CA TRP A 178 -2.30 5.64 8.01
C TRP A 178 -2.48 6.72 6.97
N LEU A 179 -1.85 7.84 7.18
CA LEU A 179 -1.81 8.92 6.20
C LEU A 179 -0.36 9.11 5.78
N ASP A 180 -0.10 8.91 4.52
CA ASP A 180 1.21 9.11 3.90
C ASP A 180 1.13 10.29 2.93
N CYS A 181 2.13 11.16 2.98
CA CYS A 181 2.31 12.18 1.98
C CYS A 181 3.48 11.78 1.08
N GLY A 182 3.21 11.33 -0.12
CA GLY A 182 4.17 10.74 -1.06
C GLY A 182 5.48 11.50 -1.33
N ASN A 183 5.65 12.70 -0.77
CA ASN A 183 6.87 13.51 -0.84
C ASN A 183 7.35 14.05 0.52
N CYS A 184 6.66 13.75 1.61
CA CYS A 184 7.05 14.21 2.95
C CYS A 184 7.85 13.09 3.61
N HIS A 185 9.10 13.34 3.88
CA HIS A 185 10.06 12.35 4.34
C HIS A 185 9.84 11.78 5.75
N GLU A 186 8.77 12.10 6.43
CA GLU A 186 8.70 11.78 7.87
C GLU A 186 7.30 11.55 8.41
N HIS A 187 6.26 11.24 7.90
CA HIS A 187 5.07 10.99 8.77
C HIS A 187 4.02 10.07 8.17
N LEU A 188 4.17 8.79 8.42
CA LEU A 188 3.03 7.90 8.58
C LEU A 188 2.32 8.26 9.89
N PHE A 189 1.28 9.09 9.83
CA PHE A 189 0.43 9.36 10.99
C PHE A 189 -0.47 8.17 11.24
N LYS A 190 -0.23 7.48 12.36
CA LYS A 190 -1.08 6.38 12.82
C LYS A 190 -2.20 6.94 13.68
N THR A 191 -3.43 6.88 13.21
CA THR A 191 -4.60 7.13 14.05
C THR A 191 -5.28 5.80 14.39
N LYS A 192 -5.58 5.58 15.66
CA LYS A 192 -6.39 4.46 16.10
C LYS A 192 -7.85 4.88 15.97
N ALA A 193 -8.55 4.43 14.93
CA ALA A 193 -9.99 4.59 14.86
C ALA A 193 -10.60 3.67 15.93
N GLY A 194 -11.23 4.26 16.95
CA GLY A 194 -12.07 3.53 17.88
C GLY A 194 -13.20 2.86 17.11
N ALA A 195 -13.55 1.63 17.47
CA ALA A 195 -14.72 0.96 16.95
C ALA A 195 -15.96 1.82 17.26
N SER A 196 -16.42 2.61 16.30
CA SER A 196 -17.73 3.22 16.37
C SER A 196 -18.74 2.19 15.88
N ASN A 197 -19.55 1.69 16.83
CA ASN A 197 -20.77 0.98 16.50
C ASN A 197 -21.65 1.92 15.67
N VAL A 198 -21.73 1.67 14.38
CA VAL A 198 -22.82 2.20 13.55
C VAL A 198 -23.93 1.16 13.64
N ASN A 199 -24.98 1.52 14.39
CA ASN A 199 -26.27 0.80 14.41
C ASN A 199 -26.91 0.85 13.01
#